data_6e762ff349550059694a589b5f06dbfc
#
_entry.id   6e762ff349550059694a589b5f06dbfc
#
_cell.length_a   1.000
_cell.length_b   1.000
_cell.length_c   1.000
_cell.angle_alpha   90.00
_cell.angle_beta   90.00
_cell.angle_gamma   90.00
#
_symmetry.space_group_name_H-M   'P 1'
#
loop_
_entity.id
_entity.type
_entity.pdbx_description
1 polymer ?
#
loop_
_entity_poly.entity_id
_entity_poly.type
_entity_poly.pdbx_seq_one_letter_code
_entity_poly.pdbx_strand_id
1 'polypeptide(L)'
;MKKINKIIDSNLNKDFASVNNKIDYSHFTFEKKKSFKLRYVLVPSIFLFLIFPLCLMLVPLLAMVRINNTPKIIKKTYSINEIKKIESESFKSLNKVTYPEITLEKKDYTVDEEYVSYINDFANKINSSLDPSSSNIVYSPLSLYVLLDLCSSLSNDEETIDQFNNLLGGKETREKNYNDMYKNNYYCTDRGTTQMYNGLFVDSSSSFNPSLIDSLTRKYVELFSLNFQNDNDIDKMISWIDQKLDEKNFIDREVLDIDDETILYLFSTLYYKNSWYTKFLKEDCYENVFYGKEKNTTVKYMYHRYKSDQLYDYDTYYAFRDYYNNSYSIKYLIPKDIEDNIHELIKGNNIFVDDINKRCSFKNEHTNSESFSYIIDLSVPKFQASSLIDFSEILKNLGLKKAFNKEAKSFNYAFTSLDKDDSVFLKYVKQKNTIKFDEDGTIAKTVSMAGVGKATSSSIIENTFSVRLNQPFIYIIEDSNGLPLYVGSVNQL
;
A
#
# COMPACT_ATOMS: atom_id res chain seq x y z
N MET A 1 19.12 14.79 -26.11
CA MET A 1 18.36 14.11 -27.18
C MET A 1 19.14 13.02 -27.93
N LYS A 2 20.22 13.32 -28.70
CA LYS A 2 21.00 12.27 -29.42
C LYS A 2 21.60 11.17 -28.52
N LYS A 3 21.87 11.42 -27.26
CA LYS A 3 22.44 10.45 -26.31
C LYS A 3 21.38 9.55 -25.70
N ILE A 4 20.17 10.08 -25.45
CA ILE A 4 19.02 9.33 -24.90
C ILE A 4 18.50 8.33 -25.93
N ASN A 5 18.28 8.76 -27.17
CA ASN A 5 17.89 7.85 -28.24
C ASN A 5 18.94 6.75 -28.49
N LYS A 6 20.24 7.06 -28.28
CA LYS A 6 21.29 6.07 -28.48
C LYS A 6 21.36 5.00 -27.40
N ILE A 7 20.92 5.30 -26.18
CA ILE A 7 20.84 4.33 -25.06
C ILE A 7 19.58 3.48 -25.19
N ILE A 8 18.44 4.09 -25.53
CA ILE A 8 17.19 3.38 -25.80
C ILE A 8 17.36 2.45 -27.02
N ASP A 9 17.93 2.95 -28.11
CA ASP A 9 18.24 2.15 -29.30
C ASP A 9 19.28 1.05 -29.05
N SER A 10 20.26 1.24 -28.14
CA SER A 10 21.28 0.22 -27.86
C SER A 10 20.72 -0.95 -27.06
N ASN A 11 19.77 -0.70 -26.15
CA ASN A 11 19.15 -1.77 -25.35
C ASN A 11 18.04 -2.47 -26.14
N LEU A 12 17.20 -1.73 -26.87
CA LEU A 12 16.22 -2.33 -27.79
C LEU A 12 16.91 -3.14 -28.89
N ASN A 13 17.99 -2.63 -29.50
CA ASN A 13 18.68 -3.34 -30.59
C ASN A 13 19.47 -4.58 -30.09
N LYS A 14 19.93 -4.62 -28.85
CA LYS A 14 20.54 -5.85 -28.28
C LYS A 14 19.51 -6.97 -28.14
N ASP A 15 18.30 -6.64 -27.68
CA ASP A 15 17.21 -7.64 -27.54
C ASP A 15 16.66 -8.06 -28.91
N PHE A 16 16.52 -7.14 -29.87
CA PHE A 16 16.10 -7.47 -31.23
C PHE A 16 17.15 -8.28 -32.01
N ALA A 17 18.44 -7.99 -31.83
CA ALA A 17 19.50 -8.76 -32.50
C ALA A 17 19.62 -10.20 -31.97
N SER A 18 19.30 -10.45 -30.69
CA SER A 18 19.30 -11.80 -30.11
C SER A 18 18.07 -12.63 -30.50
N VAL A 19 16.95 -11.99 -30.80
CA VAL A 19 15.69 -12.65 -31.21
C VAL A 19 15.70 -12.96 -32.70
N ASN A 20 16.24 -12.10 -33.55
CA ASN A 20 16.28 -12.33 -35.01
C ASN A 20 17.22 -13.47 -35.45
N ASN A 21 18.16 -13.91 -34.61
CA ASN A 21 19.06 -15.02 -34.97
C ASN A 21 18.54 -16.42 -34.61
N LYS A 22 17.30 -16.56 -34.14
CA LYS A 22 16.73 -17.88 -33.73
C LYS A 22 15.34 -18.22 -34.30
N ILE A 23 14.75 -17.39 -35.15
CA ILE A 23 13.43 -17.68 -35.72
C ILE A 23 13.58 -17.88 -37.22
N ASP A 24 13.47 -19.14 -37.64
CA ASP A 24 13.38 -19.54 -39.06
C ASP A 24 11.92 -19.32 -39.52
N TYR A 25 11.74 -18.31 -40.37
CA TYR A 25 10.42 -17.93 -40.90
C TYR A 25 9.96 -18.78 -42.11
N SER A 26 10.69 -19.82 -42.49
CA SER A 26 10.40 -20.60 -43.71
C SER A 26 9.13 -21.46 -43.65
N HIS A 27 8.46 -21.55 -42.50
CA HIS A 27 7.27 -22.41 -42.30
C HIS A 27 5.95 -21.66 -42.06
N PHE A 28 5.90 -20.35 -42.18
CA PHE A 28 4.64 -19.62 -42.06
C PHE A 28 3.99 -19.36 -43.42
N THR A 29 3.08 -20.24 -43.83
CA THR A 29 2.16 -20.01 -44.95
C THR A 29 0.92 -19.26 -44.43
N PHE A 30 0.75 -18.03 -44.87
CA PHE A 30 -0.49 -17.26 -44.62
C PHE A 30 -1.64 -17.82 -45.42
N GLU A 31 -2.56 -18.57 -44.84
CA GLU A 31 -3.85 -18.88 -45.44
C GLU A 31 -4.74 -17.62 -45.46
N LYS A 32 -5.09 -17.15 -46.66
CA LYS A 32 -6.10 -16.11 -46.83
C LYS A 32 -7.46 -16.63 -46.37
N LYS A 33 -7.98 -16.09 -45.27
CA LYS A 33 -9.36 -16.32 -44.83
C LYS A 33 -10.34 -15.92 -45.97
N LYS A 34 -11.05 -16.89 -46.53
CA LYS A 34 -12.17 -16.68 -47.43
C LYS A 34 -13.30 -15.97 -46.68
N SER A 35 -13.81 -14.88 -47.27
CA SER A 35 -14.97 -14.17 -46.78
C SER A 35 -16.21 -15.08 -46.80
N PHE A 36 -16.80 -15.30 -45.62
CA PHE A 36 -18.09 -15.99 -45.51
C PHE A 36 -19.19 -15.06 -45.98
N LYS A 37 -19.81 -15.39 -47.16
CA LYS A 37 -21.09 -14.79 -47.55
C LYS A 37 -22.20 -15.46 -46.77
N LEU A 38 -22.87 -14.70 -45.90
CA LEU A 38 -24.06 -15.12 -45.17
C LEU A 38 -25.18 -15.39 -46.19
N ARG A 39 -25.51 -16.67 -46.46
CA ARG A 39 -26.73 -17.07 -47.14
C ARG A 39 -27.81 -17.22 -46.06
N TYR A 40 -28.81 -16.36 -46.12
CA TYR A 40 -30.03 -16.54 -45.34
C TYR A 40 -30.71 -17.85 -45.78
N VAL A 41 -30.72 -18.81 -44.85
CA VAL A 41 -31.59 -20.00 -44.99
C VAL A 41 -32.87 -19.68 -44.22
N LEU A 42 -33.98 -19.58 -44.90
CA LEU A 42 -35.30 -19.51 -44.31
C LEU A 42 -35.57 -20.83 -43.55
N VAL A 43 -35.52 -20.76 -42.23
CA VAL A 43 -35.96 -21.86 -41.35
C VAL A 43 -37.49 -21.73 -41.16
N PRO A 44 -38.29 -22.77 -41.45
CA PRO A 44 -39.74 -22.68 -41.34
C PRO A 44 -40.20 -22.38 -39.91
N SER A 45 -41.19 -21.52 -39.77
CA SER A 45 -41.79 -20.97 -38.54
C SER A 45 -42.34 -21.99 -37.54
N ILE A 46 -42.22 -23.28 -37.79
CA ILE A 46 -42.71 -24.36 -36.90
C ILE A 46 -41.84 -24.56 -35.67
N PHE A 47 -40.54 -24.14 -35.69
CA PHE A 47 -39.64 -24.28 -34.55
C PHE A 47 -39.84 -23.23 -33.44
N LEU A 48 -40.52 -22.12 -33.75
CA LEU A 48 -40.70 -21.02 -32.79
C LEU A 48 -41.79 -21.30 -31.74
N PHE A 49 -42.76 -22.19 -32.07
CA PHE A 49 -43.90 -22.48 -31.15
C PHE A 49 -43.63 -23.57 -30.09
N LEU A 50 -42.59 -24.38 -30.24
CA LEU A 50 -42.26 -25.45 -29.32
C LEU A 50 -41.09 -25.11 -28.36
N ILE A 51 -40.18 -24.22 -28.73
CA ILE A 51 -39.01 -23.87 -27.91
C ILE A 51 -39.30 -22.72 -26.93
N PHE A 52 -40.21 -21.79 -27.32
CA PHE A 52 -40.52 -20.62 -26.51
C PHE A 52 -41.21 -20.95 -25.15
N PRO A 53 -42.18 -21.89 -25.07
CA PRO A 53 -42.72 -22.30 -23.80
C PRO A 53 -41.74 -23.10 -22.91
N LEU A 54 -40.80 -23.85 -23.55
CA LEU A 54 -39.81 -24.63 -22.81
C LEU A 54 -38.74 -23.71 -22.15
N CYS A 55 -38.35 -22.62 -22.80
CA CYS A 55 -37.47 -21.61 -22.21
C CYS A 55 -38.13 -20.82 -21.08
N LEU A 56 -39.45 -20.54 -21.20
CA LEU A 56 -40.21 -19.86 -20.13
C LEU A 56 -40.41 -20.72 -18.87
N MET A 57 -40.35 -22.03 -18.98
CA MET A 57 -40.41 -22.95 -17.81
C MET A 57 -39.02 -23.23 -17.22
N LEU A 58 -37.92 -23.15 -18.01
CA LEU A 58 -36.56 -23.40 -17.54
C LEU A 58 -35.95 -22.19 -16.81
N VAL A 59 -36.38 -20.96 -17.13
CA VAL A 59 -35.87 -19.75 -16.47
C VAL A 59 -36.22 -19.69 -14.98
N PRO A 60 -37.47 -19.99 -14.54
CA PRO A 60 -37.76 -20.04 -13.10
C PRO A 60 -37.10 -21.23 -12.39
N LEU A 61 -36.89 -22.37 -13.08
CA LEU A 61 -36.21 -23.53 -12.50
C LEU A 61 -34.72 -23.26 -12.28
N LEU A 62 -34.04 -22.58 -13.23
CA LEU A 62 -32.63 -22.14 -13.08
C LEU A 62 -32.49 -21.03 -12.04
N ALA A 63 -33.48 -20.15 -11.89
CA ALA A 63 -33.52 -19.16 -10.83
C ALA A 63 -33.71 -19.80 -9.45
N MET A 64 -34.55 -20.85 -9.32
CA MET A 64 -34.69 -21.60 -8.07
C MET A 64 -33.42 -22.38 -7.70
N VAL A 65 -32.72 -22.95 -8.67
CA VAL A 65 -31.43 -23.64 -8.42
C VAL A 65 -30.33 -22.63 -8.03
N ARG A 66 -30.34 -21.40 -8.58
CA ARG A 66 -29.42 -20.35 -8.15
C ARG A 66 -29.72 -19.81 -6.75
N ILE A 67 -30.99 -19.75 -6.34
CA ILE A 67 -31.39 -19.30 -5.00
C ILE A 67 -31.00 -20.32 -3.93
N ASN A 68 -30.98 -21.62 -4.27
CA ASN A 68 -30.58 -22.68 -3.34
C ASN A 68 -29.05 -22.87 -3.22
N ASN A 69 -28.24 -22.28 -4.12
CA ASN A 69 -26.77 -22.33 -4.07
C ASN A 69 -26.09 -21.01 -3.67
N THR A 70 -26.85 -20.04 -3.17
CA THR A 70 -26.23 -18.97 -2.40
C THR A 70 -25.60 -19.60 -1.16
N PRO A 71 -24.30 -19.40 -0.89
CA PRO A 71 -23.74 -19.84 0.38
C PRO A 71 -24.60 -19.20 1.47
N LYS A 72 -25.28 -20.03 2.27
CA LYS A 72 -25.85 -19.57 3.51
C LYS A 72 -24.72 -18.91 4.28
N ILE A 73 -24.74 -17.59 4.30
CA ILE A 73 -24.03 -16.84 5.34
C ILE A 73 -24.73 -17.30 6.62
N ILE A 74 -24.16 -18.31 7.25
CA ILE A 74 -24.53 -18.67 8.61
C ILE A 74 -24.05 -17.48 9.44
N LYS A 75 -24.88 -16.45 9.54
CA LYS A 75 -24.80 -15.53 10.65
C LYS A 75 -25.06 -16.40 11.87
N LYS A 76 -24.00 -16.91 12.48
CA LYS A 76 -24.05 -17.49 13.81
C LYS A 76 -24.50 -16.34 14.70
N THR A 77 -25.79 -16.20 14.90
CA THR A 77 -26.39 -15.29 15.89
C THR A 77 -26.09 -15.93 17.23
N TYR A 78 -25.02 -15.50 17.85
CA TYR A 78 -24.75 -15.86 19.24
C TYR A 78 -25.83 -15.18 20.09
N SER A 79 -26.43 -15.92 21.03
CA SER A 79 -27.31 -15.32 22.02
C SER A 79 -26.51 -14.30 22.85
N ILE A 80 -27.18 -13.24 23.32
CA ILE A 80 -26.55 -12.22 24.19
C ILE A 80 -25.85 -12.87 25.41
N ASN A 81 -26.35 -14.04 25.85
CA ASN A 81 -25.74 -14.79 26.95
C ASN A 81 -24.48 -15.59 26.54
N GLU A 82 -24.36 -16.00 25.27
CA GLU A 82 -23.13 -16.62 24.74
C GLU A 82 -22.06 -15.56 24.46
N ILE A 83 -22.44 -14.37 23.99
CA ILE A 83 -21.52 -13.22 23.84
C ILE A 83 -21.00 -12.79 25.23
N LYS A 84 -21.85 -12.72 26.26
CA LYS A 84 -21.43 -12.42 27.63
C LYS A 84 -20.55 -13.50 28.27
N LYS A 85 -20.60 -14.74 27.81
CA LYS A 85 -19.75 -15.84 28.31
C LYS A 85 -18.39 -15.90 27.62
N ILE A 86 -18.22 -15.19 26.49
CA ILE A 86 -16.96 -15.08 25.73
C ILE A 86 -16.13 -13.87 26.18
N GLU A 87 -16.74 -12.87 26.82
CA GLU A 87 -16.00 -11.79 27.47
C GLU A 87 -15.31 -12.36 28.73
N SER A 88 -14.00 -12.67 28.62
CA SER A 88 -13.21 -12.85 29.83
C SER A 88 -13.30 -11.56 30.63
N GLU A 89 -13.39 -11.64 31.97
CA GLU A 89 -13.49 -10.44 32.84
C GLU A 89 -12.31 -9.48 32.65
N SER A 90 -11.19 -9.95 32.10
CA SER A 90 -9.97 -9.19 31.87
C SER A 90 -9.96 -8.38 30.56
N PHE A 91 -10.57 -8.89 29.47
CA PHE A 91 -10.62 -8.17 28.20
C PHE A 91 -11.77 -7.16 28.18
N LYS A 92 -11.44 -5.87 28.30
CA LYS A 92 -12.42 -4.76 28.35
C LYS A 92 -12.01 -3.61 27.43
N SER A 93 -12.99 -3.02 26.73
CA SER A 93 -12.79 -1.71 26.12
C SER A 93 -12.78 -0.61 27.19
N LEU A 94 -11.79 0.28 27.15
CA LEU A 94 -11.65 1.39 28.07
C LEU A 94 -12.24 2.70 27.53
N ASN A 95 -12.50 2.77 26.22
CA ASN A 95 -13.09 3.95 25.57
C ASN A 95 -14.02 3.55 24.42
N LYS A 96 -14.65 4.56 23.82
CA LYS A 96 -15.41 4.42 22.59
C LYS A 96 -14.92 5.42 21.57
N VAL A 97 -14.31 4.94 20.49
CA VAL A 97 -13.86 5.77 19.38
C VAL A 97 -15.01 6.03 18.41
N THR A 98 -15.16 7.27 17.98
CA THR A 98 -16.05 7.66 16.89
C THR A 98 -15.19 7.99 15.69
N TYR A 99 -15.13 7.07 14.73
CA TYR A 99 -14.36 7.24 13.49
C TYR A 99 -14.98 8.30 12.57
N PRO A 100 -14.19 8.87 11.64
CA PRO A 100 -14.72 9.75 10.60
C PRO A 100 -15.84 9.06 9.80
N GLU A 101 -16.84 9.85 9.39
CA GLU A 101 -17.93 9.36 8.56
C GLU A 101 -17.40 8.89 7.19
N ILE A 102 -17.77 7.68 6.79
CA ILE A 102 -17.48 7.15 5.46
C ILE A 102 -18.58 7.65 4.50
N THR A 103 -18.15 8.38 3.47
CA THR A 103 -19.04 8.91 2.42
C THR A 103 -18.82 8.16 1.10
N LEU A 104 -19.80 8.21 0.18
CA LEU A 104 -19.71 7.55 -1.14
C LEU A 104 -18.54 8.08 -2.00
N GLU A 105 -18.18 9.34 -1.79
CA GLU A 105 -17.03 9.98 -2.45
C GLU A 105 -15.99 10.33 -1.39
N LYS A 106 -14.71 10.09 -1.72
CA LYS A 106 -13.60 10.53 -0.86
C LYS A 106 -13.58 12.06 -0.77
N LYS A 107 -13.51 12.57 0.43
CA LYS A 107 -13.20 13.98 0.70
C LYS A 107 -11.70 14.12 0.91
N ASP A 108 -11.10 15.11 0.23
CA ASP A 108 -9.71 15.44 0.44
C ASP A 108 -9.57 16.40 1.63
N TYR A 109 -8.64 16.07 2.52
CA TYR A 109 -8.24 16.90 3.65
C TYR A 109 -6.77 17.27 3.46
N THR A 110 -6.47 18.57 3.52
CA THR A 110 -5.12 19.09 3.30
C THR A 110 -4.41 19.28 4.63
N VAL A 111 -3.15 18.90 4.67
CA VAL A 111 -2.24 19.13 5.79
C VAL A 111 -1.20 20.20 5.43
N ASP A 112 -0.57 20.81 6.42
CA ASP A 112 0.46 21.82 6.21
C ASP A 112 1.70 21.21 5.50
N GLU A 113 2.34 21.99 4.63
CA GLU A 113 3.59 21.58 3.94
C GLU A 113 4.71 21.23 4.94
N GLU A 114 4.79 21.92 6.06
CA GLU A 114 5.74 21.60 7.12
C GLU A 114 5.51 20.19 7.71
N TYR A 115 4.24 19.80 7.87
CA TYR A 115 3.91 18.45 8.35
C TYR A 115 4.27 17.38 7.31
N VAL A 116 4.01 17.65 6.03
CA VAL A 116 4.44 16.78 4.93
C VAL A 116 5.96 16.62 4.93
N SER A 117 6.70 17.74 5.11
CA SER A 117 8.16 17.71 5.20
C SER A 117 8.65 16.84 6.37
N TYR A 118 8.04 16.94 7.54
CA TYR A 118 8.41 16.11 8.69
C TYR A 118 8.29 14.61 8.41
N ILE A 119 7.18 14.20 7.77
CA ILE A 119 6.94 12.77 7.47
C ILE A 119 7.90 12.29 6.37
N ASN A 120 8.14 13.11 5.34
CA ASN A 120 9.07 12.78 4.27
C ASN A 120 10.52 12.70 4.77
N ASP A 121 10.94 13.61 5.65
CA ASP A 121 12.27 13.57 6.28
C ASP A 121 12.43 12.35 7.18
N PHE A 122 11.41 12.02 7.96
CA PHE A 122 11.38 10.80 8.76
C PHE A 122 11.50 9.56 7.87
N ALA A 123 10.65 9.46 6.84
CA ALA A 123 10.68 8.35 5.90
C ALA A 123 12.05 8.21 5.21
N ASN A 124 12.69 9.32 4.86
CA ASN A 124 14.03 9.32 4.27
C ASN A 124 15.11 8.83 5.24
N LYS A 125 15.06 9.26 6.51
CA LYS A 125 15.98 8.78 7.56
C LYS A 125 15.83 7.27 7.78
N ILE A 126 14.59 6.77 7.87
CA ILE A 126 14.32 5.33 8.00
C ILE A 126 14.84 4.57 6.77
N ASN A 127 14.47 5.01 5.58
CA ASN A 127 14.82 4.35 4.34
C ASN A 127 16.33 4.27 4.12
N SER A 128 17.08 5.35 4.44
CA SER A 128 18.54 5.39 4.36
C SER A 128 19.24 4.49 5.38
N SER A 129 18.51 4.08 6.44
CA SER A 129 19.04 3.24 7.52
C SER A 129 18.68 1.76 7.36
N LEU A 130 17.78 1.42 6.41
CA LEU A 130 17.44 0.04 6.12
C LEU A 130 18.61 -0.67 5.45
N ASP A 131 18.87 -1.91 5.86
CA ASP A 131 19.84 -2.76 5.19
C ASP A 131 19.22 -3.33 3.89
N PRO A 132 19.84 -3.09 2.76
CA PRO A 132 19.36 -3.52 1.46
C PRO A 132 19.61 -4.99 1.15
N SER A 133 19.50 -5.88 2.10
CA SER A 133 19.67 -7.32 1.85
C SER A 133 18.96 -7.78 0.56
N SER A 134 19.27 -8.94 0.05
CA SER A 134 18.74 -9.51 -1.20
C SER A 134 17.21 -9.66 -1.25
N SER A 135 16.52 -9.50 -0.12
CA SER A 135 15.07 -9.68 0.00
C SER A 135 14.28 -8.43 -0.42
N ASN A 136 13.04 -8.65 -0.84
CA ASN A 136 12.08 -7.56 -1.05
C ASN A 136 11.71 -6.94 0.30
N ILE A 137 11.64 -5.62 0.34
CA ILE A 137 11.24 -4.86 1.52
C ILE A 137 9.91 -4.18 1.23
N VAL A 138 9.03 -4.14 2.21
CA VAL A 138 7.83 -3.29 2.24
C VAL A 138 7.60 -2.78 3.65
N TYR A 139 7.41 -1.48 3.81
CA TYR A 139 7.03 -0.88 5.09
C TYR A 139 6.13 0.34 4.88
N SER A 140 5.45 0.76 5.91
CA SER A 140 4.58 1.93 5.91
C SER A 140 5.22 3.06 6.73
N PRO A 141 5.83 4.07 6.10
CA PRO A 141 6.38 5.22 6.81
C PRO A 141 5.31 5.95 7.63
N LEU A 142 4.13 6.20 7.05
CA LEU A 142 3.06 6.91 7.72
C LEU A 142 2.57 6.16 8.97
N SER A 143 2.34 4.84 8.87
CA SER A 143 1.91 4.04 10.03
C SER A 143 2.96 4.00 11.14
N LEU A 144 4.26 3.90 10.77
CA LEU A 144 5.36 3.96 11.73
C LEU A 144 5.47 5.33 12.41
N TYR A 145 5.33 6.41 11.62
CA TYR A 145 5.32 7.78 12.15
C TYR A 145 4.17 8.00 13.14
N VAL A 146 2.95 7.57 12.79
CA VAL A 146 1.78 7.66 13.67
C VAL A 146 1.98 6.85 14.96
N LEU A 147 2.51 5.62 14.85
CA LEU A 147 2.83 4.79 16.02
C LEU A 147 3.76 5.53 16.99
N LEU A 148 4.83 6.14 16.48
CA LEU A 148 5.80 6.87 17.29
C LEU A 148 5.22 8.18 17.86
N ASP A 149 4.35 8.90 17.11
CA ASP A 149 3.65 10.08 17.64
C ASP A 149 2.70 9.70 18.79
N LEU A 150 2.00 8.57 18.68
CA LEU A 150 1.19 8.03 19.76
C LEU A 150 2.05 7.61 20.96
N CYS A 151 3.20 6.95 20.75
CA CYS A 151 4.16 6.65 21.80
C CYS A 151 4.61 7.91 22.52
N SER A 152 4.94 8.98 21.79
CA SER A 152 5.36 10.25 22.39
C SER A 152 4.31 10.85 23.33
N SER A 153 3.02 10.60 23.02
CA SER A 153 1.89 11.07 23.83
C SER A 153 1.75 10.33 25.17
N LEU A 154 2.42 9.19 25.36
CA LEU A 154 2.41 8.40 26.60
C LEU A 154 3.47 8.83 27.60
N SER A 155 4.35 9.78 27.23
CA SER A 155 5.43 10.29 28.07
C SER A 155 5.17 11.70 28.56
N ASN A 156 5.66 12.02 29.77
CA ASN A 156 5.79 13.39 30.27
C ASN A 156 7.26 13.75 30.62
N ASP A 157 8.20 12.87 30.30
CA ASP A 157 9.61 13.11 30.45
C ASP A 157 10.13 14.00 29.31
N GLU A 158 10.62 15.20 29.66
CA GLU A 158 11.01 16.23 28.68
C GLU A 158 12.07 15.73 27.71
N GLU A 159 13.11 15.05 28.18
CA GLU A 159 14.17 14.55 27.30
C GLU A 159 13.67 13.46 26.32
N THR A 160 12.77 12.57 26.78
CA THR A 160 12.12 11.58 25.91
C THR A 160 11.28 12.28 24.84
N ILE A 161 10.47 13.28 25.24
CA ILE A 161 9.65 14.07 24.32
C ILE A 161 10.53 14.81 23.29
N ASP A 162 11.64 15.39 23.71
CA ASP A 162 12.59 16.07 22.83
C ASP A 162 13.21 15.11 21.80
N GLN A 163 13.54 13.88 22.19
CA GLN A 163 14.03 12.87 21.24
C GLN A 163 12.97 12.52 20.18
N PHE A 164 11.68 12.40 20.57
CA PHE A 164 10.60 12.24 19.60
C PHE A 164 10.43 13.47 18.71
N ASN A 165 10.48 14.70 19.29
CA ASN A 165 10.35 15.92 18.51
C ASN A 165 11.50 16.09 17.49
N ASN A 166 12.73 15.73 17.86
CA ASN A 166 13.87 15.75 16.94
C ASN A 166 13.75 14.75 15.79
N LEU A 167 13.06 13.62 16.03
CA LEU A 167 12.85 12.60 15.02
C LEU A 167 11.64 12.89 14.13
N LEU A 168 10.52 13.35 14.71
CA LEU A 168 9.22 13.47 14.09
C LEU A 168 8.82 14.90 13.72
N GLY A 169 9.62 15.91 14.12
CA GLY A 169 9.25 17.32 14.01
C GLY A 169 8.45 17.84 15.20
N GLY A 170 8.16 19.13 15.20
CA GLY A 170 7.54 19.84 16.33
C GLY A 170 6.15 19.30 16.70
N LYS A 171 5.92 19.12 18.01
CA LYS A 171 4.66 18.56 18.53
C LYS A 171 3.43 19.38 18.13
N GLU A 172 3.52 20.72 18.14
CA GLU A 172 2.41 21.60 17.80
C GLU A 172 1.90 21.38 16.36
N THR A 173 2.81 21.31 15.39
CA THR A 173 2.50 21.03 13.99
C THR A 173 1.91 19.64 13.83
N ARG A 174 2.43 18.63 14.55
CA ARG A 174 1.88 17.26 14.54
C ARG A 174 0.44 17.22 15.06
N GLU A 175 0.16 17.82 16.22
CA GLU A 175 -1.16 17.85 16.83
C GLU A 175 -2.19 18.61 15.96
N LYS A 176 -1.79 19.73 15.36
CA LYS A 176 -2.62 20.52 14.45
C LYS A 176 -3.08 19.71 13.24
N ASN A 177 -2.19 18.95 12.63
CA ASN A 177 -2.43 18.26 11.36
C ASN A 177 -2.94 16.82 11.48
N TYR A 178 -2.81 16.20 12.67
CA TYR A 178 -3.15 14.79 12.89
C TYR A 178 -4.54 14.41 12.41
N ASN A 179 -5.56 15.21 12.76
CA ASN A 179 -6.95 14.90 12.46
C ASN A 179 -7.26 14.95 10.95
N ASP A 180 -6.67 15.89 10.21
CA ASP A 180 -6.88 16.01 8.76
C ASP A 180 -6.07 14.95 8.01
N MET A 181 -4.84 14.65 8.44
CA MET A 181 -4.08 13.50 7.95
C MET A 181 -4.86 12.19 8.14
N TYR A 182 -5.41 11.98 9.34
CA TYR A 182 -6.17 10.77 9.64
C TYR A 182 -7.44 10.66 8.77
N LYS A 183 -8.23 11.72 8.66
CA LYS A 183 -9.43 11.76 7.82
C LYS A 183 -9.13 11.56 6.35
N ASN A 184 -8.02 12.11 5.84
CA ASN A 184 -7.59 11.91 4.46
C ASN A 184 -7.30 10.42 4.17
N ASN A 185 -6.85 9.69 5.18
CA ASN A 185 -6.49 8.27 5.10
C ASN A 185 -7.52 7.35 5.79
N TYR A 186 -8.79 7.81 5.90
CA TYR A 186 -9.89 7.01 6.44
C TYR A 186 -11.14 7.14 5.56
N TYR A 187 -11.22 6.31 4.53
CA TYR A 187 -12.37 6.27 3.63
C TYR A 187 -12.59 4.86 3.07
N CYS A 188 -13.81 4.63 2.54
CA CYS A 188 -14.19 3.42 1.81
C CYS A 188 -15.19 3.80 0.72
N THR A 189 -14.78 3.64 -0.54
CA THR A 189 -15.59 3.93 -1.74
C THR A 189 -15.65 2.69 -2.64
N ASP A 190 -16.41 2.74 -3.73
CA ASP A 190 -16.42 1.71 -4.75
C ASP A 190 -15.08 1.57 -5.52
N ARG A 191 -14.23 2.60 -5.47
CA ARG A 191 -12.95 2.70 -6.18
C ARG A 191 -11.75 2.40 -5.31
N GLY A 192 -11.93 2.37 -3.99
CA GLY A 192 -10.86 2.07 -3.07
C GLY A 192 -11.19 2.32 -1.62
N THR A 193 -10.35 1.77 -0.76
CA THR A 193 -10.43 1.88 0.69
C THR A 193 -9.05 2.17 1.24
N THR A 194 -8.97 3.17 2.10
CA THR A 194 -7.81 3.38 2.96
C THR A 194 -8.35 3.61 4.37
N GLN A 195 -7.87 2.84 5.33
CA GLN A 195 -8.34 2.93 6.71
C GLN A 195 -7.18 2.69 7.66
N MET A 196 -6.95 3.67 8.52
CA MET A 196 -5.97 3.57 9.59
C MET A 196 -6.67 3.20 10.89
N TYR A 197 -6.10 2.27 11.64
CA TYR A 197 -6.62 1.88 12.94
C TYR A 197 -5.49 1.84 13.96
N ASN A 198 -5.73 2.43 15.13
CA ASN A 198 -4.80 2.46 16.23
C ASN A 198 -5.42 1.75 17.43
N GLY A 199 -4.69 0.81 18.00
CA GLY A 199 -5.13 0.03 19.17
C GLY A 199 -4.08 0.08 20.27
N LEU A 200 -4.48 0.41 21.49
CA LEU A 200 -3.66 0.35 22.67
C LEU A 200 -4.20 -0.70 23.63
N PHE A 201 -3.39 -1.68 23.93
CA PHE A 201 -3.69 -2.79 24.82
C PHE A 201 -2.84 -2.68 26.07
N VAL A 202 -3.48 -2.67 27.24
CA VAL A 202 -2.84 -2.45 28.53
C VAL A 202 -3.10 -3.64 29.44
N ASP A 203 -2.09 -4.08 30.18
CA ASP A 203 -2.25 -5.18 31.12
C ASP A 203 -3.30 -4.85 32.20
N SER A 204 -4.19 -5.80 32.46
CA SER A 204 -5.32 -5.64 33.38
C SER A 204 -4.90 -5.52 34.85
N SER A 205 -3.68 -5.92 35.20
CA SER A 205 -3.11 -5.72 36.55
C SER A 205 -2.60 -4.29 36.76
N SER A 206 -2.40 -3.51 35.69
CA SER A 206 -1.89 -2.15 35.71
C SER A 206 -3.01 -1.12 35.58
N SER A 207 -2.91 0.00 36.29
CA SER A 207 -3.85 1.11 36.22
C SER A 207 -3.38 2.13 35.20
N PHE A 208 -3.95 2.12 33.99
CA PHE A 208 -3.64 3.11 32.95
C PHE A 208 -4.12 4.51 33.38
N ASN A 209 -3.34 5.53 33.05
CA ASN A 209 -3.61 6.92 33.43
C ASN A 209 -4.87 7.47 32.73
N PRO A 210 -5.97 7.73 33.47
CA PRO A 210 -7.23 8.19 32.88
C PRO A 210 -7.10 9.52 32.11
N SER A 211 -6.13 10.37 32.46
CA SER A 211 -5.93 11.66 31.77
C SER A 211 -5.52 11.52 30.30
N LEU A 212 -4.98 10.35 29.92
CA LEU A 212 -4.58 10.06 28.54
C LEU A 212 -5.72 9.52 27.67
N ILE A 213 -6.79 8.97 28.28
CA ILE A 213 -7.86 8.29 27.55
C ILE A 213 -8.52 9.23 26.55
N ASP A 214 -8.90 10.45 26.98
CA ASP A 214 -9.57 11.41 26.12
C ASP A 214 -8.70 11.88 24.95
N SER A 215 -7.41 12.13 25.22
CA SER A 215 -6.47 12.58 24.19
C SER A 215 -6.22 11.50 23.12
N LEU A 216 -6.04 10.26 23.55
CA LEU A 216 -5.87 9.10 22.67
C LEU A 216 -7.16 8.80 21.90
N THR A 217 -8.34 8.95 22.53
CA THR A 217 -9.63 8.78 21.85
C THR A 217 -9.81 9.80 20.73
N ARG A 218 -9.42 11.06 20.93
CA ARG A 218 -9.41 12.08 19.86
C ARG A 218 -8.42 11.79 18.73
N LYS A 219 -7.38 10.99 19.01
CA LYS A 219 -6.44 10.46 18.00
C LYS A 219 -6.91 9.13 17.41
N TYR A 220 -8.17 8.76 17.57
CA TYR A 220 -8.79 7.54 17.05
C TYR A 220 -8.10 6.24 17.55
N VAL A 221 -7.60 6.23 18.78
CA VAL A 221 -7.01 5.04 19.42
C VAL A 221 -8.09 4.29 20.17
N GLU A 222 -8.33 3.02 19.80
CA GLU A 222 -9.15 2.10 20.61
C GLU A 222 -8.32 1.55 21.76
N LEU A 223 -8.80 1.72 23.01
CA LEU A 223 -8.10 1.30 24.21
C LEU A 223 -8.75 0.07 24.82
N PHE A 224 -7.94 -0.92 25.15
CA PHE A 224 -8.36 -2.16 25.77
C PHE A 224 -7.51 -2.50 26.99
N SER A 225 -8.15 -3.07 28.00
CA SER A 225 -7.47 -3.78 29.09
C SER A 225 -7.56 -5.27 28.85
N LEU A 226 -6.48 -6.00 29.04
CA LEU A 226 -6.42 -7.46 28.86
C LEU A 226 -5.32 -8.06 29.76
N ASN A 227 -5.35 -9.36 29.97
CA ASN A 227 -4.28 -10.08 30.65
C ASN A 227 -3.33 -10.70 29.62
N PHE A 228 -2.09 -10.19 29.51
CA PHE A 228 -1.07 -10.72 28.58
C PHE A 228 -0.61 -12.14 28.92
N GLN A 229 -0.93 -12.68 30.10
CA GLN A 229 -0.68 -14.07 30.48
C GLN A 229 -1.86 -14.99 30.12
N ASN A 230 -2.95 -14.46 29.57
CA ASN A 230 -4.12 -15.22 29.16
C ASN A 230 -4.17 -15.38 27.65
N ASP A 231 -4.00 -16.60 27.17
CA ASP A 231 -4.02 -16.94 25.75
C ASP A 231 -5.29 -16.47 25.01
N ASN A 232 -6.46 -16.55 25.64
CA ASN A 232 -7.70 -16.09 25.03
C ASN A 232 -7.75 -14.56 24.83
N ASP A 233 -7.11 -13.81 25.72
CA ASP A 233 -7.06 -12.35 25.60
C ASP A 233 -6.08 -11.94 24.51
N ILE A 234 -4.94 -12.65 24.38
CA ILE A 234 -4.01 -12.46 23.26
C ILE A 234 -4.69 -12.80 21.93
N ASP A 235 -5.47 -13.89 21.85
CA ASP A 235 -6.20 -14.26 20.65
C ASP A 235 -7.25 -13.20 20.26
N LYS A 236 -7.88 -12.53 21.23
CA LYS A 236 -8.78 -11.40 20.95
C LYS A 236 -8.01 -10.18 20.41
N MET A 237 -6.83 -9.89 20.95
CA MET A 237 -5.96 -8.83 20.43
C MET A 237 -5.52 -9.11 19.00
N ILE A 238 -5.09 -10.33 18.68
CA ILE A 238 -4.77 -10.76 17.31
C ILE A 238 -5.99 -10.65 16.41
N SER A 239 -7.16 -11.12 16.88
CA SER A 239 -8.41 -11.03 16.13
C SER A 239 -8.83 -9.59 15.84
N TRP A 240 -8.52 -8.63 16.72
CA TRP A 240 -8.73 -7.22 16.46
C TRP A 240 -7.90 -6.74 15.26
N ILE A 241 -6.61 -7.13 15.18
CA ILE A 241 -5.72 -6.78 14.07
C ILE A 241 -6.23 -7.41 12.77
N ASP A 242 -6.54 -8.69 12.78
CA ASP A 242 -7.07 -9.43 11.64
C ASP A 242 -8.35 -8.79 11.09
N GLN A 243 -9.25 -8.38 11.98
CA GLN A 243 -10.50 -7.71 11.62
C GLN A 243 -10.27 -6.34 10.99
N LYS A 244 -9.30 -5.55 11.53
CA LYS A 244 -9.00 -4.21 11.00
C LYS A 244 -8.30 -4.27 9.63
N LEU A 245 -7.54 -5.33 9.37
CA LEU A 245 -6.84 -5.54 8.09
C LEU A 245 -7.62 -6.41 7.09
N ASP A 246 -8.80 -6.92 7.46
CA ASP A 246 -9.58 -7.87 6.65
C ASP A 246 -8.73 -9.08 6.19
N GLU A 247 -7.81 -9.50 7.04
CA GLU A 247 -6.88 -10.60 6.79
C GLU A 247 -6.73 -11.50 8.02
N LYS A 248 -6.87 -12.81 7.85
CA LYS A 248 -6.76 -13.79 8.94
C LYS A 248 -5.31 -14.22 9.13
N ASN A 249 -4.93 -14.38 10.39
CA ASN A 249 -3.58 -14.80 10.78
C ASN A 249 -2.50 -13.85 10.23
N PHE A 250 -2.81 -12.55 10.18
CA PHE A 250 -1.87 -11.54 9.72
C PHE A 250 -0.63 -11.49 10.62
N ILE A 251 -0.82 -11.58 11.93
CA ILE A 251 0.28 -11.65 12.91
C ILE A 251 0.23 -12.98 13.63
N ASP A 252 1.37 -13.69 13.66
CA ASP A 252 1.57 -14.86 14.47
C ASP A 252 1.93 -14.46 15.91
N ARG A 253 1.54 -15.27 16.89
CA ARG A 253 1.81 -15.03 18.30
C ARG A 253 3.29 -14.86 18.61
N GLU A 254 4.15 -15.62 17.96
CA GLU A 254 5.60 -15.57 18.10
C GLU A 254 6.18 -14.20 17.72
N VAL A 255 5.55 -13.50 16.76
CA VAL A 255 5.97 -12.15 16.33
C VAL A 255 5.75 -11.11 17.43
N LEU A 256 4.71 -11.32 18.27
CA LEU A 256 4.35 -10.39 19.34
C LEU A 256 5.38 -10.38 20.49
N ASP A 257 6.13 -11.47 20.68
CA ASP A 257 7.18 -11.55 21.70
C ASP A 257 6.70 -11.09 23.10
N ILE A 258 5.50 -11.54 23.48
CA ILE A 258 4.85 -11.23 24.76
C ILE A 258 5.50 -12.07 25.87
N ASP A 259 5.89 -11.44 26.95
CA ASP A 259 6.43 -12.09 28.15
C ASP A 259 5.83 -11.50 29.44
N ASP A 260 6.36 -11.94 30.60
CA ASP A 260 5.88 -11.56 31.92
C ASP A 260 6.10 -10.04 32.24
N GLU A 261 7.01 -9.38 31.51
CA GLU A 261 7.28 -7.95 31.66
C GLU A 261 6.42 -7.08 30.72
N THR A 262 5.60 -7.69 29.85
CA THR A 262 4.77 -6.96 28.86
C THR A 262 3.56 -6.34 29.55
N ILE A 263 3.51 -5.01 29.62
CA ILE A 263 2.42 -4.27 30.26
C ILE A 263 1.61 -3.40 29.29
N LEU A 264 2.13 -3.17 28.08
CA LEU A 264 1.48 -2.34 27.07
C LEU A 264 1.86 -2.79 25.67
N TYR A 265 0.88 -2.80 24.78
CA TYR A 265 1.06 -3.03 23.35
C TYR A 265 0.33 -1.95 22.56
N LEU A 266 1.02 -1.27 21.66
CA LEU A 266 0.45 -0.26 20.76
C LEU A 266 0.59 -0.71 19.31
N PHE A 267 -0.52 -0.68 18.58
CA PHE A 267 -0.58 -0.97 17.16
C PHE A 267 -1.03 0.26 16.37
N SER A 268 -0.40 0.51 15.25
CA SER A 268 -0.92 1.34 14.18
C SER A 268 -0.94 0.49 12.90
N THR A 269 -2.10 0.33 12.32
CA THR A 269 -2.31 -0.47 11.12
C THR A 269 -2.82 0.43 10.00
N LEU A 270 -2.44 0.13 8.77
CA LEU A 270 -2.93 0.83 7.58
C LEU A 270 -3.43 -0.20 6.57
N TYR A 271 -4.75 -0.29 6.42
CA TYR A 271 -5.38 -1.05 5.35
C TYR A 271 -5.47 -0.17 4.11
N TYR A 272 -4.93 -0.65 2.99
CA TYR A 272 -4.90 0.06 1.72
C TYR A 272 -5.36 -0.85 0.59
N LYS A 273 -6.34 -0.38 -0.18
CA LYS A 273 -6.91 -1.09 -1.32
C LYS A 273 -7.46 -0.08 -2.31
N ASN A 274 -6.71 0.22 -3.37
CA ASN A 274 -7.13 1.17 -4.37
C ASN A 274 -6.96 0.62 -5.79
N SER A 275 -7.94 0.90 -6.65
CA SER A 275 -7.91 0.53 -8.05
C SER A 275 -7.13 1.56 -8.87
N TRP A 276 -6.49 1.09 -9.93
CA TRP A 276 -5.77 1.94 -10.88
C TRP A 276 -6.70 2.98 -11.51
N TYR A 277 -6.23 4.18 -11.69
CA TYR A 277 -6.96 5.23 -12.43
C TYR A 277 -7.09 4.84 -13.91
N THR A 278 -5.98 4.50 -14.55
CA THR A 278 -5.95 3.85 -15.86
C THR A 278 -5.80 2.34 -15.64
N LYS A 279 -6.81 1.57 -16.02
CA LYS A 279 -6.85 0.12 -15.77
C LYS A 279 -5.84 -0.63 -16.60
N PHE A 280 -5.20 -1.62 -16.01
CA PHE A 280 -4.52 -2.68 -16.74
C PHE A 280 -5.55 -3.70 -17.24
N LEU A 281 -5.57 -3.95 -18.56
CA LEU A 281 -6.50 -4.92 -19.13
C LEU A 281 -5.92 -6.33 -19.03
N LYS A 282 -6.77 -7.30 -18.71
CA LYS A 282 -6.35 -8.72 -18.57
C LYS A 282 -5.79 -9.31 -19.84
N GLU A 283 -6.35 -8.89 -20.98
CA GLU A 283 -5.92 -9.25 -22.33
C GLU A 283 -4.56 -8.70 -22.72
N ASP A 284 -4.12 -7.60 -22.11
CA ASP A 284 -2.81 -6.98 -22.35
C ASP A 284 -1.73 -7.51 -21.39
N CYS A 285 -2.10 -8.44 -20.48
CA CYS A 285 -1.13 -9.08 -19.62
C CYS A 285 -0.33 -10.16 -20.37
N TYR A 286 0.98 -10.21 -20.15
CA TYR A 286 1.88 -11.15 -20.81
C TYR A 286 2.96 -11.68 -19.87
N GLU A 287 3.58 -12.81 -20.21
CA GLU A 287 4.71 -13.37 -19.46
C GLU A 287 6.03 -12.82 -19.99
N ASN A 288 6.93 -12.46 -19.07
CA ASN A 288 8.29 -12.06 -19.40
C ASN A 288 9.23 -12.30 -18.22
N VAL A 289 10.54 -12.17 -18.47
CA VAL A 289 11.58 -12.37 -17.47
C VAL A 289 11.73 -11.13 -16.61
N PHE A 290 11.78 -11.32 -15.30
CA PHE A 290 12.28 -10.40 -14.32
C PHE A 290 13.73 -10.78 -13.99
N TYR A 291 14.65 -9.87 -14.18
CA TYR A 291 16.08 -10.03 -13.89
C TYR A 291 16.31 -9.66 -12.42
N GLY A 292 16.10 -10.63 -11.55
CA GLY A 292 16.26 -10.44 -10.12
C GLY A 292 17.72 -10.48 -9.68
N LYS A 293 17.96 -10.00 -8.47
CA LYS A 293 19.31 -9.92 -7.89
C LYS A 293 19.97 -11.29 -7.73
N GLU A 294 19.21 -12.32 -7.40
CA GLU A 294 19.72 -13.69 -7.19
C GLU A 294 19.49 -14.59 -8.41
N LYS A 295 18.32 -14.47 -9.04
CA LYS A 295 17.92 -15.30 -10.18
C LYS A 295 16.94 -14.59 -11.10
N ASN A 296 16.92 -15.01 -12.35
CA ASN A 296 15.92 -14.58 -13.31
C ASN A 296 14.65 -15.44 -13.16
N THR A 297 13.48 -14.79 -13.12
CA THR A 297 12.20 -15.47 -12.94
C THR A 297 11.20 -15.01 -14.01
N THR A 298 10.51 -15.95 -14.65
CA THR A 298 9.40 -15.62 -15.55
C THR A 298 8.16 -15.27 -14.72
N VAL A 299 7.64 -14.05 -14.93
CA VAL A 299 6.48 -13.53 -14.21
C VAL A 299 5.49 -12.91 -15.17
N LYS A 300 4.25 -12.74 -14.72
CA LYS A 300 3.21 -12.10 -15.50
C LYS A 300 3.28 -10.59 -15.33
N TYR A 301 3.38 -9.88 -16.46
CA TYR A 301 3.36 -8.41 -16.52
C TYR A 301 1.97 -7.92 -16.85
N MET A 302 1.63 -6.76 -16.29
CA MET A 302 0.50 -5.92 -16.65
C MET A 302 1.02 -4.79 -17.52
N TYR A 303 0.27 -4.42 -18.55
CA TYR A 303 0.62 -3.33 -19.44
C TYR A 303 -0.51 -2.33 -19.55
N HIS A 304 -0.16 -1.05 -19.53
CA HIS A 304 -1.04 0.03 -19.95
C HIS A 304 -0.24 1.24 -20.47
N ARG A 305 -0.98 2.14 -21.10
CA ARG A 305 -0.46 3.37 -21.66
C ARG A 305 -1.27 4.55 -21.13
N TYR A 306 -0.57 5.56 -20.62
CA TYR A 306 -1.21 6.73 -20.03
C TYR A 306 -0.38 7.99 -20.25
N LYS A 307 -1.00 9.16 -20.02
CA LYS A 307 -0.35 10.45 -20.14
C LYS A 307 0.07 10.95 -18.75
N SER A 308 1.33 11.37 -18.63
CA SER A 308 1.89 11.92 -17.39
C SER A 308 2.82 13.07 -17.67
N ASP A 309 2.85 14.02 -16.76
CA ASP A 309 3.83 15.12 -16.71
C ASP A 309 4.82 14.95 -15.54
N GLN A 310 4.75 13.82 -14.85
CA GLN A 310 5.54 13.46 -13.68
C GLN A 310 6.61 12.41 -14.06
N LEU A 311 7.53 12.81 -14.96
CA LEU A 311 8.71 12.04 -15.33
C LEU A 311 9.97 12.84 -14.99
N TYR A 312 10.88 12.24 -14.25
CA TYR A 312 12.11 12.85 -13.74
C TYR A 312 13.32 12.03 -14.16
N ASP A 313 14.38 12.72 -14.60
CA ASP A 313 15.66 12.15 -15.06
C ASP A 313 16.76 12.51 -14.08
N TYR A 314 16.97 11.66 -13.07
CA TYR A 314 18.10 11.76 -12.15
C TYR A 314 19.35 11.13 -12.76
N ASP A 315 20.51 11.41 -12.20
CA ASP A 315 21.80 10.98 -12.78
C ASP A 315 21.89 9.44 -12.89
N THR A 316 21.37 8.71 -11.90
CA THR A 316 21.47 7.24 -11.77
C THR A 316 20.17 6.49 -11.95
N TYR A 317 19.00 7.16 -11.89
CA TYR A 317 17.69 6.53 -12.01
C TYR A 317 16.68 7.43 -12.70
N TYR A 318 15.58 6.84 -13.17
CA TYR A 318 14.37 7.56 -13.55
C TYR A 318 13.34 7.43 -12.44
N ALA A 319 12.57 8.51 -12.19
CA ALA A 319 11.38 8.47 -11.36
C ALA A 319 10.18 8.91 -12.17
N PHE A 320 9.05 8.22 -12.01
CA PHE A 320 7.79 8.57 -12.67
C PHE A 320 6.60 8.13 -11.83
N ARG A 321 5.43 8.74 -12.06
CA ARG A 321 4.20 8.44 -11.33
C ARG A 321 3.14 7.82 -12.22
N ASP A 322 2.48 6.82 -11.65
CA ASP A 322 1.17 6.33 -12.07
C ASP A 322 0.13 6.65 -10.98
N TYR A 323 -1.14 6.52 -11.29
CA TYR A 323 -2.20 7.03 -10.44
C TYR A 323 -3.22 5.96 -10.09
N TYR A 324 -3.67 6.00 -8.84
CA TYR A 324 -4.87 5.32 -8.39
C TYR A 324 -6.08 6.24 -8.47
N ASN A 325 -7.25 5.67 -8.36
CA ASN A 325 -8.45 6.45 -8.05
C ASN A 325 -8.30 7.14 -6.67
N ASN A 326 -9.19 8.09 -6.38
CA ASN A 326 -9.21 8.80 -5.10
C ASN A 326 -7.96 9.68 -4.84
N SER A 327 -7.31 10.20 -5.89
CA SER A 327 -6.17 11.12 -5.81
C SER A 327 -4.90 10.55 -5.15
N TYR A 328 -4.76 9.23 -5.14
CA TYR A 328 -3.51 8.58 -4.71
C TYR A 328 -2.59 8.34 -5.91
N SER A 329 -1.30 8.25 -5.65
CA SER A 329 -0.30 7.96 -6.67
C SER A 329 0.68 6.87 -6.24
N ILE A 330 1.33 6.28 -7.22
CA ILE A 330 2.50 5.46 -7.02
C ILE A 330 3.66 6.03 -7.83
N LYS A 331 4.76 6.29 -7.15
CA LYS A 331 6.01 6.69 -7.76
C LYS A 331 6.91 5.47 -7.89
N TYR A 332 7.41 5.23 -9.10
CA TYR A 332 8.41 4.21 -9.38
C TYR A 332 9.77 4.85 -9.56
N LEU A 333 10.80 4.20 -9.01
CA LEU A 333 12.20 4.54 -9.24
C LEU A 333 12.88 3.33 -9.88
N ILE A 334 13.45 3.52 -11.06
CA ILE A 334 14.13 2.46 -11.80
C ILE A 334 15.57 2.87 -12.08
N PRO A 335 16.58 2.08 -11.70
CA PRO A 335 17.97 2.33 -12.03
C PRO A 335 18.17 2.43 -13.55
N LYS A 336 19.08 3.30 -14.00
CA LYS A 336 19.48 3.39 -15.41
C LYS A 336 20.39 2.27 -15.83
N ASP A 337 21.16 1.73 -14.91
CA ASP A 337 22.00 0.56 -15.09
C ASP A 337 21.47 -0.60 -14.24
N ILE A 338 21.38 -1.80 -14.83
CA ILE A 338 20.92 -3.01 -14.15
C ILE A 338 21.90 -3.47 -13.06
N GLU A 339 23.18 -3.11 -13.18
CA GLU A 339 24.21 -3.43 -12.19
C GLU A 339 24.17 -2.50 -10.98
N ASP A 340 23.48 -1.36 -11.08
CA ASP A 340 23.32 -0.43 -9.96
C ASP A 340 22.52 -1.07 -8.83
N ASN A 341 23.10 -1.00 -7.63
CA ASN A 341 22.36 -1.38 -6.44
C ASN A 341 21.32 -0.30 -6.10
N ILE A 342 20.03 -0.62 -6.22
CA ILE A 342 18.94 0.32 -5.95
C ILE A 342 19.03 0.97 -4.56
N HIS A 343 19.68 0.34 -3.61
CA HIS A 343 19.85 0.87 -2.26
C HIS A 343 20.97 1.90 -2.16
N GLU A 344 22.02 1.74 -2.93
CA GLU A 344 23.06 2.78 -3.03
C GLU A 344 22.51 4.05 -3.69
N LEU A 345 21.54 3.90 -4.62
CA LEU A 345 20.85 5.04 -5.23
C LEU A 345 20.03 5.85 -4.24
N ILE A 346 19.53 5.19 -3.18
CA ILE A 346 18.70 5.81 -2.13
C ILE A 346 19.57 6.50 -1.08
N LYS A 347 20.74 5.94 -0.75
CA LYS A 347 21.66 6.54 0.21
C LYS A 347 22.13 7.89 -0.31
N GLY A 348 21.75 8.96 0.37
CA GLY A 348 22.13 10.33 0.02
C GLY A 348 21.15 11.07 -0.91
N ASN A 349 20.09 10.42 -1.40
CA ASN A 349 19.03 11.07 -2.15
C ASN A 349 17.73 11.06 -1.33
N ASN A 350 17.03 12.19 -1.24
CA ASN A 350 15.69 12.22 -0.70
C ASN A 350 14.69 11.79 -1.79
N ILE A 351 14.33 10.49 -1.78
CA ILE A 351 13.43 9.92 -2.80
C ILE A 351 11.97 10.30 -2.60
N PHE A 352 11.61 10.92 -1.48
CA PHE A 352 10.24 11.31 -1.15
C PHE A 352 9.88 12.71 -1.71
N VAL A 353 10.87 13.53 -2.02
CA VAL A 353 10.69 14.87 -2.59
C VAL A 353 11.23 14.90 -4.02
N ASP A 354 10.42 15.36 -4.97
CA ASP A 354 10.85 15.47 -6.36
C ASP A 354 11.63 16.76 -6.60
N ASP A 355 12.79 16.65 -7.24
CA ASP A 355 13.56 17.82 -7.70
C ASP A 355 12.98 18.31 -9.03
N ILE A 356 12.34 19.46 -9.00
CA ILE A 356 11.73 20.08 -10.18
C ILE A 356 12.75 20.32 -11.32
N ASN A 357 14.04 20.49 -10.99
CA ASN A 357 15.09 20.67 -11.99
C ASN A 357 15.43 19.37 -12.75
N LYS A 358 15.00 18.22 -12.21
CA LYS A 358 15.16 16.91 -12.84
C LYS A 358 13.94 16.50 -13.67
N ARG A 359 12.87 17.30 -13.66
CA ARG A 359 11.64 17.02 -14.42
C ARG A 359 11.93 17.07 -15.91
N CYS A 360 11.57 16.02 -16.63
CA CYS A 360 11.77 15.91 -18.06
C CYS A 360 10.89 16.90 -18.82
N SER A 361 11.48 17.58 -19.80
CA SER A 361 10.77 18.44 -20.72
C SER A 361 11.23 18.21 -22.16
N PHE A 362 10.40 18.58 -23.11
CA PHE A 362 10.74 18.61 -24.53
C PHE A 362 10.13 19.82 -25.22
N LYS A 363 10.79 20.27 -26.26
CA LYS A 363 10.30 21.38 -27.09
C LYS A 363 9.25 20.86 -28.07
N ASN A 364 8.04 21.37 -27.96
CA ASN A 364 6.97 21.05 -28.92
C ASN A 364 7.28 21.74 -30.25
N GLU A 365 7.48 20.97 -31.32
CA GLU A 365 7.87 21.47 -32.64
C GLU A 365 6.81 22.39 -33.28
N HIS A 366 5.52 22.21 -32.95
CA HIS A 366 4.44 23.02 -33.53
C HIS A 366 4.21 24.36 -32.81
N THR A 367 4.40 24.38 -31.50
CA THR A 367 4.13 25.58 -30.67
C THR A 367 5.40 26.30 -30.28
N ASN A 368 6.57 25.68 -30.51
CA ASN A 368 7.87 26.16 -30.05
C ASN A 368 7.94 26.40 -28.54
N SER A 369 6.98 25.86 -27.77
CA SER A 369 6.89 25.92 -26.32
C SER A 369 7.46 24.66 -25.67
N GLU A 370 7.94 24.80 -24.43
CA GLU A 370 8.34 23.66 -23.60
C GLU A 370 7.11 22.85 -23.16
N SER A 371 7.18 21.54 -23.26
CA SER A 371 6.15 20.61 -22.81
C SER A 371 6.76 19.60 -21.83
N PHE A 372 6.02 19.28 -20.78
CA PHE A 372 6.37 18.27 -19.77
C PHE A 372 5.54 17.00 -19.91
N SER A 373 4.60 16.96 -20.85
CA SER A 373 3.65 15.87 -20.98
C SER A 373 4.18 14.76 -21.87
N TYR A 374 4.32 13.57 -21.30
CA TYR A 374 4.78 12.34 -21.95
C TYR A 374 3.66 11.30 -22.02
N ILE A 375 3.71 10.45 -23.01
CA ILE A 375 3.02 9.17 -22.98
C ILE A 375 3.94 8.18 -22.28
N ILE A 376 3.45 7.54 -21.24
CA ILE A 376 4.16 6.48 -20.51
C ILE A 376 3.60 5.14 -20.99
N ASP A 377 4.47 4.32 -21.62
CA ASP A 377 4.20 2.92 -21.94
C ASP A 377 4.77 2.07 -20.79
N LEU A 378 3.91 1.64 -19.87
CA LEU A 378 4.32 0.99 -18.63
C LEU A 378 4.01 -0.49 -18.60
N SER A 379 5.01 -1.30 -18.26
CA SER A 379 4.85 -2.71 -17.91
C SER A 379 5.30 -2.97 -16.47
N VAL A 380 4.38 -3.41 -15.62
CA VAL A 380 4.60 -3.72 -14.20
C VAL A 380 4.43 -5.21 -13.97
N PRO A 381 5.37 -5.91 -13.28
CA PRO A 381 5.16 -7.31 -12.92
C PRO A 381 4.03 -7.43 -11.89
N LYS A 382 3.24 -8.52 -11.96
CA LYS A 382 2.36 -8.92 -10.87
C LYS A 382 3.21 -9.56 -9.78
N PHE A 383 3.06 -9.08 -8.56
CA PHE A 383 3.81 -9.64 -7.44
C PHE A 383 3.08 -9.45 -6.11
N GLN A 384 3.54 -10.20 -5.13
CA GLN A 384 3.23 -9.99 -3.73
C GLN A 384 4.54 -9.92 -2.95
N ALA A 385 4.65 -8.97 -2.05
CA ALA A 385 5.78 -8.84 -1.14
C ALA A 385 5.29 -8.76 0.30
N SER A 386 6.06 -9.34 1.22
CA SER A 386 5.80 -9.26 2.65
C SER A 386 7.12 -9.09 3.38
N SER A 387 7.12 -8.27 4.42
CA SER A 387 8.27 -8.11 5.31
C SER A 387 7.85 -7.95 6.76
N LEU A 388 8.71 -8.41 7.65
CA LEU A 388 8.69 -8.13 9.08
C LEU A 388 10.00 -7.42 9.41
N ILE A 389 9.91 -6.16 9.82
CA ILE A 389 11.08 -5.32 10.11
C ILE A 389 11.05 -4.91 11.57
N ASP A 390 12.18 -5.08 12.26
CA ASP A 390 12.42 -4.52 13.59
C ASP A 390 13.18 -3.19 13.41
N PHE A 391 12.52 -2.09 13.75
CA PHE A 391 13.07 -0.74 13.66
C PHE A 391 13.81 -0.29 14.92
N SER A 392 13.87 -1.10 15.97
CA SER A 392 14.37 -0.69 17.27
C SER A 392 15.79 -0.13 17.22
N GLU A 393 16.73 -0.83 16.57
CA GLU A 393 18.11 -0.35 16.44
C GLU A 393 18.23 0.87 15.52
N ILE A 394 17.46 0.93 14.44
CA ILE A 394 17.40 2.08 13.55
C ILE A 394 16.95 3.32 14.32
N LEU A 395 15.87 3.22 15.09
CA LEU A 395 15.32 4.32 15.88
C LEU A 395 16.30 4.80 16.98
N LYS A 396 16.99 3.87 17.64
CA LYS A 396 18.05 4.21 18.60
C LYS A 396 19.19 4.99 17.93
N ASN A 397 19.60 4.54 16.74
CA ASN A 397 20.68 5.20 16.00
C ASN A 397 20.25 6.58 15.48
N LEU A 398 18.95 6.76 15.18
CA LEU A 398 18.36 8.05 14.82
C LEU A 398 18.09 8.98 16.02
N GLY A 399 18.47 8.57 17.22
CA GLY A 399 18.45 9.41 18.42
C GLY A 399 17.38 9.07 19.45
N LEU A 400 16.45 8.14 19.17
CA LEU A 400 15.42 7.73 20.12
C LEU A 400 15.96 6.71 21.13
N LYS A 401 16.96 7.10 21.91
CA LYS A 401 17.67 6.18 22.83
C LYS A 401 16.98 6.03 24.16
N LYS A 402 16.49 7.14 24.73
CA LYS A 402 15.94 7.17 26.08
C LYS A 402 14.64 6.35 26.18
N ALA A 403 13.81 6.39 25.14
CA ALA A 403 12.58 5.60 25.05
C ALA A 403 12.82 4.08 25.19
N PHE A 404 13.98 3.58 24.75
CA PHE A 404 14.38 2.17 24.85
C PHE A 404 15.23 1.84 26.08
N ASN A 405 15.57 2.85 26.90
CA ASN A 405 16.39 2.63 28.09
C ASN A 405 15.51 2.26 29.30
N LYS A 406 15.68 1.05 29.80
CA LYS A 406 14.96 0.54 30.99
C LYS A 406 15.13 1.46 32.21
N GLU A 407 16.31 2.06 32.42
CA GLU A 407 16.59 2.92 33.57
C GLU A 407 15.91 4.30 33.49
N ALA A 408 15.45 4.69 32.27
CA ALA A 408 14.95 6.05 32.03
C ALA A 408 13.50 6.28 32.48
N LYS A 409 12.70 5.21 32.68
CA LYS A 409 11.29 5.29 33.09
C LYS A 409 10.43 6.17 32.16
N SER A 410 10.75 6.18 30.89
CA SER A 410 10.25 7.14 29.90
C SER A 410 8.73 7.19 29.77
N PHE A 411 8.03 6.09 30.07
CA PHE A 411 6.58 5.96 29.93
C PHE A 411 5.84 5.66 31.24
N ASN A 412 6.50 5.85 32.41
CA ASN A 412 5.85 5.63 33.68
C ASN A 412 4.59 6.51 33.85
N TYR A 413 4.55 7.69 33.23
CA TYR A 413 3.38 8.57 33.23
C TYR A 413 2.10 7.92 32.66
N ALA A 414 2.25 6.91 31.80
CA ALA A 414 1.10 6.18 31.26
C ALA A 414 0.33 5.35 32.29
N PHE A 415 0.88 5.20 33.51
CA PHE A 415 0.31 4.39 34.57
C PHE A 415 0.25 5.16 35.90
N THR A 416 -0.75 4.85 36.74
CA THR A 416 -0.96 5.51 38.04
C THR A 416 -0.64 4.61 39.22
N SER A 417 -0.37 3.32 39.01
CA SER A 417 -0.18 2.31 40.06
C SER A 417 1.15 1.57 39.95
N LEU A 418 2.19 2.23 39.43
CA LEU A 418 3.53 1.65 39.36
C LEU A 418 4.25 1.79 40.72
N ASP A 419 5.01 0.77 41.10
CA ASP A 419 5.91 0.84 42.21
C ASP A 419 7.11 1.77 41.91
N LYS A 420 7.78 2.25 42.94
CA LYS A 420 8.88 3.22 42.80
C LYS A 420 10.01 2.71 41.90
N ASP A 421 10.24 1.41 41.88
CA ASP A 421 11.31 0.78 41.11
C ASP A 421 10.87 0.30 39.72
N ASP A 422 9.57 0.36 39.42
CA ASP A 422 9.05 -0.02 38.11
C ASP A 422 9.49 0.94 37.02
N SER A 423 9.73 0.41 35.86
CA SER A 423 10.14 1.17 34.68
C SER A 423 9.40 0.70 33.43
N VAL A 424 8.76 1.65 32.77
CA VAL A 424 8.09 1.43 31.48
C VAL A 424 8.92 2.05 30.36
N PHE A 425 9.28 1.24 29.37
CA PHE A 425 10.15 1.61 28.26
C PHE A 425 9.73 0.86 27.00
N LEU A 426 10.15 1.32 25.81
CA LEU A 426 9.95 0.59 24.57
C LEU A 426 10.88 -0.63 24.51
N LYS A 427 10.29 -1.81 24.45
CA LYS A 427 11.05 -3.05 24.30
C LYS A 427 11.51 -3.23 22.85
N TYR A 428 10.61 -3.01 21.90
CA TYR A 428 10.86 -3.05 20.45
C TYR A 428 9.82 -2.23 19.67
N VAL A 429 10.15 -1.94 18.42
CA VAL A 429 9.23 -1.37 17.42
C VAL A 429 9.33 -2.22 16.15
N LYS A 430 8.33 -3.04 15.92
CA LYS A 430 8.27 -3.96 14.77
C LYS A 430 7.11 -3.59 13.83
N GLN A 431 7.28 -3.82 12.54
CA GLN A 431 6.22 -3.63 11.57
C GLN A 431 6.17 -4.82 10.59
N LYS A 432 5.00 -5.45 10.47
CA LYS A 432 4.71 -6.45 9.45
C LYS A 432 3.85 -5.81 8.37
N ASN A 433 4.25 -5.96 7.12
CA ASN A 433 3.52 -5.46 5.97
C ASN A 433 3.41 -6.54 4.91
N THR A 434 2.31 -6.49 4.17
CA THR A 434 2.10 -7.28 2.95
C THR A 434 1.49 -6.38 1.90
N ILE A 435 1.97 -6.48 0.68
CA ILE A 435 1.44 -5.74 -0.46
C ILE A 435 1.31 -6.67 -1.66
N LYS A 436 0.26 -6.48 -2.44
CA LYS A 436 0.00 -7.24 -3.67
C LYS A 436 -0.35 -6.28 -4.79
N PHE A 437 0.28 -6.47 -5.95
CA PHE A 437 0.01 -5.74 -7.19
C PHE A 437 -0.62 -6.67 -8.22
N ASP A 438 -1.77 -6.30 -8.72
CA ASP A 438 -2.44 -6.97 -9.84
C ASP A 438 -3.20 -5.97 -10.74
N GLU A 439 -3.87 -6.46 -11.78
CA GLU A 439 -4.57 -5.63 -12.77
C GLU A 439 -5.74 -4.83 -12.21
N ASP A 440 -6.30 -5.25 -11.09
CA ASP A 440 -7.44 -4.56 -10.47
C ASP A 440 -6.99 -3.40 -9.58
N GLY A 441 -5.71 -3.37 -9.20
CA GLY A 441 -5.12 -2.37 -8.31
C GLY A 441 -4.11 -2.96 -7.35
N THR A 442 -3.90 -2.24 -6.26
CA THR A 442 -3.20 -2.78 -5.11
C THR A 442 -4.25 -3.29 -4.14
N ILE A 443 -4.37 -4.61 -4.02
CA ILE A 443 -5.40 -5.39 -3.31
C ILE A 443 -6.83 -4.92 -3.60
N ALA A 444 -7.54 -5.58 -4.52
CA ALA A 444 -8.96 -5.34 -4.72
C ALA A 444 -9.74 -6.54 -5.23
N LYS A 445 -10.90 -6.77 -4.63
CA LYS A 445 -12.00 -7.53 -5.22
C LYS A 445 -13.08 -6.53 -5.61
N THR A 446 -13.22 -6.19 -6.88
CA THR A 446 -14.41 -5.46 -7.35
C THR A 446 -14.67 -5.75 -8.83
N VAL A 447 -15.94 -6.01 -9.16
CA VAL A 447 -16.44 -6.08 -10.53
C VAL A 447 -16.77 -4.66 -10.99
N SER A 448 -16.08 -4.14 -11.99
CA SER A 448 -16.39 -2.83 -12.58
C SER A 448 -16.70 -3.00 -14.06
N MET A 449 -17.81 -2.44 -14.52
CA MET A 449 -18.12 -2.30 -15.94
C MET A 449 -17.53 -0.99 -16.47
N ALA A 450 -16.69 -1.07 -17.52
CA ALA A 450 -16.15 0.11 -18.20
C ALA A 450 -16.87 0.33 -19.55
N GLY A 451 -17.37 1.55 -19.75
CA GLY A 451 -17.81 2.01 -21.06
C GLY A 451 -16.61 2.55 -21.85
N VAL A 452 -16.39 2.05 -23.06
CA VAL A 452 -15.31 2.50 -23.95
C VAL A 452 -15.81 3.70 -24.76
N GLY A 453 -15.23 4.89 -24.51
CA GLY A 453 -15.42 6.07 -25.32
C GLY A 453 -14.34 6.18 -26.41
N LYS A 454 -14.75 6.40 -27.67
CA LYS A 454 -13.83 6.62 -28.80
C LYS A 454 -13.36 8.08 -28.79
N ALA A 455 -12.09 8.32 -28.51
CA ALA A 455 -11.49 9.63 -28.72
C ALA A 455 -10.96 9.75 -30.16
N THR A 456 -11.35 10.82 -30.86
CA THR A 456 -10.77 11.19 -32.15
C THR A 456 -9.43 11.89 -31.91
N SER A 457 -8.35 11.29 -32.37
CA SER A 457 -7.00 11.84 -32.22
C SER A 457 -6.75 12.96 -33.24
N SER A 458 -6.46 14.16 -32.77
CA SER A 458 -5.59 15.07 -33.49
C SER A 458 -4.15 14.59 -33.29
N SER A 459 -3.37 14.48 -34.36
CA SER A 459 -1.98 14.04 -34.31
C SER A 459 -1.10 15.10 -33.63
N ILE A 460 -1.03 15.07 -32.31
CA ILE A 460 -0.02 15.76 -31.55
C ILE A 460 1.15 14.78 -31.49
N ILE A 461 2.36 15.22 -31.87
CA ILE A 461 3.59 14.44 -31.65
C ILE A 461 3.77 14.39 -30.13
N GLU A 462 3.44 13.27 -29.53
CA GLU A 462 3.61 13.03 -28.10
C GLU A 462 4.92 12.24 -27.91
N ASN A 463 5.82 12.74 -27.06
CA ASN A 463 7.00 11.98 -26.68
C ASN A 463 6.58 10.81 -25.81
N THR A 464 7.06 9.62 -26.15
CA THR A 464 6.76 8.38 -25.42
C THR A 464 7.98 7.97 -24.59
N PHE A 465 7.74 7.64 -23.34
CA PHE A 465 8.69 6.99 -22.45
C PHE A 465 8.21 5.56 -22.19
N SER A 466 8.93 4.59 -22.77
CA SER A 466 8.60 3.17 -22.61
C SER A 466 9.45 2.57 -21.52
N VAL A 467 8.80 1.97 -20.52
CA VAL A 467 9.48 1.40 -19.36
C VAL A 467 8.87 0.06 -18.99
N ARG A 468 9.74 -0.91 -18.74
CA ARG A 468 9.41 -2.19 -18.16
C ARG A 468 10.14 -2.35 -16.85
N LEU A 469 9.41 -2.59 -15.77
CA LEU A 469 9.96 -2.88 -14.45
C LEU A 469 10.42 -4.34 -14.39
N ASN A 470 11.45 -4.68 -15.17
CA ASN A 470 11.97 -6.04 -15.32
C ASN A 470 13.32 -6.28 -14.62
N GLN A 471 13.75 -5.33 -13.82
CA GLN A 471 14.95 -5.35 -12.98
C GLN A 471 14.58 -4.81 -11.59
N PRO A 472 15.44 -4.89 -10.58
CA PRO A 472 15.18 -4.31 -9.27
C PRO A 472 14.72 -2.86 -9.36
N PHE A 473 13.64 -2.52 -8.64
CA PHE A 473 13.04 -1.20 -8.61
C PHE A 473 12.46 -0.87 -7.24
N ILE A 474 12.20 0.42 -7.01
CA ILE A 474 11.52 0.92 -5.81
C ILE A 474 10.16 1.47 -6.20
N TYR A 475 9.21 1.35 -5.30
CA TYR A 475 7.93 2.02 -5.41
C TYR A 475 7.58 2.75 -4.11
N ILE A 476 6.89 3.88 -4.25
CA ILE A 476 6.35 4.67 -3.14
C ILE A 476 4.89 4.94 -3.44
N ILE A 477 3.99 4.50 -2.55
CA ILE A 477 2.56 4.84 -2.63
C ILE A 477 2.33 6.06 -1.75
N GLU A 478 1.73 7.10 -2.34
CA GLU A 478 1.52 8.40 -1.70
C GLU A 478 0.03 8.74 -1.69
N ASP A 479 -0.41 9.43 -0.62
CA ASP A 479 -1.75 10.01 -0.58
C ASP A 479 -1.83 11.33 -1.37
N SER A 480 -3.01 11.96 -1.38
CA SER A 480 -3.24 13.23 -2.09
C SER A 480 -2.42 14.42 -1.56
N ASN A 481 -1.84 14.32 -0.37
CA ASN A 481 -0.92 15.32 0.19
C ASN A 481 0.56 15.01 -0.07
N GLY A 482 0.87 13.87 -0.71
CA GLY A 482 2.25 13.39 -0.90
C GLY A 482 2.84 12.70 0.34
N LEU A 483 2.00 12.25 1.26
CA LEU A 483 2.45 11.46 2.41
C LEU A 483 2.74 10.01 1.99
N PRO A 484 3.92 9.45 2.31
CA PRO A 484 4.29 8.10 1.92
C PRO A 484 3.56 7.06 2.77
N LEU A 485 2.57 6.39 2.17
CA LEU A 485 1.79 5.33 2.80
C LEU A 485 2.57 4.02 2.86
N TYR A 486 3.17 3.64 1.74
CA TYR A 486 3.99 2.44 1.61
C TYR A 486 5.22 2.72 0.76
N VAL A 487 6.32 2.14 1.16
CA VAL A 487 7.57 2.09 0.41
C VAL A 487 8.00 0.64 0.30
N GLY A 488 8.44 0.25 -0.88
CA GLY A 488 9.00 -1.07 -1.07
C GLY A 488 10.06 -1.13 -2.13
N SER A 489 10.93 -2.13 -2.01
CA SER A 489 11.90 -2.51 -3.02
C SER A 489 11.59 -3.92 -3.51
N VAL A 490 11.63 -4.10 -4.82
CA VAL A 490 11.48 -5.40 -5.48
C VAL A 490 12.85 -5.79 -6.02
N ASN A 491 13.52 -6.68 -5.32
CA ASN A 491 14.85 -7.19 -5.69
C ASN A 491 14.77 -8.52 -6.40
N GLN A 492 13.72 -9.30 -6.10
CA GLN A 492 13.52 -10.66 -6.59
C GLN A 492 12.03 -10.95 -6.72
N LEU A 493 11.63 -11.70 -7.76
CA LEU A 493 10.28 -12.22 -7.96
C LEU A 493 10.27 -13.73 -8.22
#